data_284af9c2da4e5fa7e234e9026be824fa
#
_entry.id   284af9c2da4e5fa7e234e9026be824fa
#
_cell.length_a   1.000
_cell.length_b   1.000
_cell.length_c   1.000
_cell.angle_alpha   90.00
_cell.angle_beta   90.00
_cell.angle_gamma   90.00
#
_symmetry.space_group_name_H-M   'P 1'
#
loop_
_entity.id
_entity.type
_entity.pdbx_description
1 polymer ?
#
loop_
_entity_poly.entity_id
_entity_poly.type
_entity_poly.pdbx_seq_one_letter_code
_entity_poly.pdbx_strand_id
1 'polypeptide(L)'
;MGEKTRAEVIAHLTAAGQPFELVPGQVFGRNCLLFKNAPGTLRTLFADARSDAPFIVYDKERMSFAETYAAAARVATVLVRDYGIERGDRVAISMRNYPEWILSFMAVTAIGGIAVAMNALWRPDEMAFGLSDSGAKVLIADQERLDRFAAIEQPLDIQVIAVRPEATE
;
A
#
# COMPACT_ATOMS: atom_id res chain seq x y z
N MET A 1 19.97 -35.14 -9.36
CA MET A 1 18.62 -34.70 -9.08
C MET A 1 18.17 -33.87 -10.29
N GLY A 2 17.20 -34.35 -11.09
CA GLY A 2 16.75 -33.64 -12.29
C GLY A 2 16.13 -32.29 -11.93
N GLU A 3 16.34 -31.29 -12.77
CA GLU A 3 15.69 -29.97 -12.63
C GLU A 3 14.16 -30.14 -12.74
N LYS A 4 13.44 -29.70 -11.70
CA LYS A 4 11.97 -29.68 -11.73
C LYS A 4 11.49 -28.57 -12.65
N THR A 5 10.50 -28.85 -13.46
CA THR A 5 9.82 -27.81 -14.24
C THR A 5 9.05 -26.85 -13.32
N ARG A 6 8.77 -25.64 -13.82
CA ARG A 6 7.93 -24.67 -13.08
C ARG A 6 6.56 -25.24 -12.70
N ALA A 7 5.94 -26.04 -13.59
CA ALA A 7 4.65 -26.66 -13.33
C ALA A 7 4.70 -27.66 -12.18
N GLU A 8 5.74 -28.50 -12.13
CA GLU A 8 5.96 -29.47 -11.04
C GLU A 8 6.22 -28.77 -9.69
N VAL A 9 6.96 -27.66 -9.69
CA VAL A 9 7.18 -26.86 -8.48
C VAL A 9 5.89 -26.23 -7.98
N ILE A 10 5.09 -25.60 -8.87
CA ILE A 10 3.80 -25.03 -8.50
C ILE A 10 2.87 -26.11 -7.96
N ALA A 11 2.72 -27.24 -8.66
CA ALA A 11 1.87 -28.34 -8.23
C ALA A 11 2.28 -28.88 -6.84
N HIS A 12 3.58 -28.97 -6.58
CA HIS A 12 4.09 -29.39 -5.27
C HIS A 12 3.77 -28.37 -4.17
N LEU A 13 4.03 -27.08 -4.40
CA LEU A 13 3.83 -26.04 -3.40
C LEU A 13 2.35 -25.79 -3.07
N THR A 14 1.44 -26.05 -4.02
CA THR A 14 0.00 -25.83 -3.88
C THR A 14 -0.80 -27.07 -3.53
N ALA A 15 -0.13 -28.23 -3.35
CA ALA A 15 -0.77 -29.49 -2.96
C ALA A 15 -1.31 -29.44 -1.52
N ALA A 16 -2.20 -30.37 -1.20
CA ALA A 16 -2.75 -30.53 0.13
C ALA A 16 -1.66 -30.68 1.21
N GLY A 17 -1.77 -29.96 2.31
CA GLY A 17 -0.80 -29.95 3.41
C GLY A 17 0.45 -29.09 3.16
N GLN A 18 0.59 -28.46 1.99
CA GLN A 18 1.70 -27.57 1.68
C GLN A 18 1.42 -26.13 2.12
N PRO A 19 2.45 -25.27 2.31
CA PRO A 19 2.27 -23.89 2.78
C PRO A 19 1.32 -23.04 1.92
N PHE A 20 1.29 -23.29 0.62
CA PHE A 20 0.44 -22.58 -0.35
C PHE A 20 -0.73 -23.45 -0.85
N GLU A 21 -1.22 -24.38 -0.03
CA GLU A 21 -2.35 -25.24 -0.38
C GLU A 21 -3.51 -24.44 -0.94
N LEU A 22 -4.01 -24.86 -2.13
CA LEU A 22 -5.16 -24.26 -2.78
C LEU A 22 -6.42 -25.07 -2.49
N VAL A 23 -7.50 -24.37 -2.13
CA VAL A 23 -8.82 -24.95 -1.90
C VAL A 23 -9.88 -24.20 -2.70
N PRO A 24 -10.97 -24.88 -3.15
CA PRO A 24 -12.11 -24.21 -3.73
C PRO A 24 -12.77 -23.23 -2.74
N GLY A 25 -13.17 -22.08 -3.23
CA GLY A 25 -13.85 -21.07 -2.41
C GLY A 25 -14.55 -20.02 -3.26
N GLN A 26 -15.06 -18.98 -2.63
CA GLN A 26 -15.75 -17.88 -3.32
C GLN A 26 -15.22 -16.52 -2.84
N VAL A 27 -15.05 -15.60 -3.80
CA VAL A 27 -14.75 -14.18 -3.53
C VAL A 27 -15.76 -13.33 -4.31
N PHE A 28 -16.48 -12.46 -3.61
CA PHE A 28 -17.55 -11.63 -4.20
C PHE A 28 -18.53 -12.42 -5.06
N GLY A 29 -18.93 -13.63 -4.61
CA GLY A 29 -19.86 -14.52 -5.32
C GLY A 29 -19.26 -15.27 -6.52
N ARG A 30 -17.96 -15.12 -6.79
CA ARG A 30 -17.27 -15.85 -7.88
C ARG A 30 -16.49 -17.04 -7.32
N ASN A 31 -16.69 -18.21 -7.93
CA ASN A 31 -15.93 -19.41 -7.59
C ASN A 31 -14.46 -19.23 -8.03
N CYS A 32 -13.53 -19.49 -7.13
CA CYS A 32 -12.10 -19.42 -7.39
C CYS A 32 -11.32 -20.36 -6.46
N LEU A 33 -10.03 -20.52 -6.75
CA LEU A 33 -9.09 -21.18 -5.81
C LEU A 33 -8.55 -20.15 -4.84
N LEU A 34 -8.53 -20.49 -3.56
CA LEU A 34 -8.01 -19.67 -2.47
C LEU A 34 -6.83 -20.38 -1.82
N PHE A 35 -5.86 -19.59 -1.37
CA PHE A 35 -4.82 -20.12 -0.48
C PHE A 35 -5.45 -20.41 0.89
N LYS A 36 -5.50 -21.66 1.29
CA LYS A 36 -6.10 -22.12 2.56
C LYS A 36 -5.52 -21.43 3.79
N ASN A 37 -4.22 -21.19 3.77
CA ASN A 37 -3.46 -20.64 4.89
C ASN A 37 -3.15 -19.15 4.73
N ALA A 38 -3.82 -18.45 3.82
CA ALA A 38 -3.60 -17.01 3.65
C ALA A 38 -4.02 -16.23 4.92
N PRO A 39 -3.24 -15.21 5.32
CA PRO A 39 -3.70 -14.28 6.34
C PRO A 39 -5.03 -13.65 5.94
N GLY A 40 -5.96 -13.52 6.89
CA GLY A 40 -7.30 -13.00 6.61
C GLY A 40 -7.33 -11.53 6.17
N THR A 41 -6.29 -10.76 6.48
CA THR A 41 -6.13 -9.35 6.10
C THR A 41 -4.66 -9.00 5.88
N LEU A 42 -4.41 -7.91 5.12
CA LEU A 42 -3.05 -7.35 5.00
C LEU A 42 -2.51 -6.89 6.36
N ARG A 43 -3.35 -6.37 7.24
CA ARG A 43 -2.96 -6.03 8.61
C ARG A 43 -2.39 -7.23 9.36
N THR A 44 -3.03 -8.39 9.27
CA THR A 44 -2.55 -9.64 9.89
C THR A 44 -1.21 -10.05 9.26
N LEU A 45 -1.11 -10.04 7.93
CA LEU A 45 0.14 -10.34 7.22
C LEU A 45 1.31 -9.49 7.74
N PHE A 46 1.12 -8.17 7.85
CA PHE A 46 2.15 -7.26 8.33
C PHE A 46 2.47 -7.45 9.81
N ALA A 47 1.45 -7.73 10.63
CA ALA A 47 1.63 -7.98 12.06
C ALA A 47 2.43 -9.26 12.33
N ASP A 48 2.16 -10.32 11.58
CA ASP A 48 2.83 -11.62 11.73
C ASP A 48 4.26 -11.60 11.21
N ALA A 49 4.56 -10.72 10.24
CA ALA A 49 5.91 -10.55 9.69
C ALA A 49 6.87 -9.77 10.59
N ARG A 50 6.43 -9.20 11.71
CA ARG A 50 7.29 -8.39 12.61
C ARG A 50 8.48 -9.17 13.10
N SER A 51 9.66 -8.60 12.87
CA SER A 51 10.94 -9.14 13.32
C SER A 51 12.00 -8.04 13.29
N ASP A 52 13.18 -8.30 13.85
CA ASP A 52 14.32 -7.39 13.79
C ASP A 52 15.11 -7.49 12.47
N ALA A 53 14.68 -8.38 11.55
CA ALA A 53 15.30 -8.49 10.24
C ALA A 53 15.10 -7.19 9.43
N PRO A 54 16.08 -6.79 8.61
CA PRO A 54 15.98 -5.64 7.74
C PRO A 54 14.84 -5.82 6.72
N PHE A 55 13.98 -4.81 6.59
CA PHE A 55 12.89 -4.79 5.61
C PHE A 55 13.05 -3.66 4.60
N ILE A 56 13.24 -2.43 5.06
CA ILE A 56 13.47 -1.28 4.18
C ILE A 56 14.95 -0.91 4.22
N VAL A 57 15.52 -0.78 3.01
CA VAL A 57 16.88 -0.29 2.78
C VAL A 57 16.78 0.80 1.72
N TYR A 58 16.97 2.05 2.14
CA TYR A 58 16.91 3.21 1.26
C TYR A 58 18.08 4.14 1.56
N ASP A 59 19.02 4.23 0.64
CA ASP A 59 20.29 4.95 0.82
C ASP A 59 20.97 4.56 2.14
N LYS A 60 21.02 5.48 3.11
CA LYS A 60 21.56 5.25 4.47
C LYS A 60 20.50 4.85 5.48
N GLU A 61 19.21 4.94 5.10
CA GLU A 61 18.10 4.57 5.98
C GLU A 61 17.92 3.06 6.02
N ARG A 62 17.67 2.53 7.20
CA ARG A 62 17.39 1.11 7.44
C ARG A 62 16.24 1.01 8.42
N MET A 63 15.27 0.16 8.11
CA MET A 63 14.17 -0.17 9.03
C MET A 63 13.96 -1.67 9.03
N SER A 64 13.80 -2.24 10.21
CA SER A 64 13.36 -3.63 10.38
C SER A 64 11.87 -3.78 10.08
N PHE A 65 11.39 -5.02 9.95
CA PHE A 65 9.95 -5.30 9.84
C PHE A 65 9.17 -4.73 11.04
N ALA A 66 9.69 -4.86 12.26
CA ALA A 66 9.05 -4.34 13.47
C ALA A 66 9.00 -2.81 13.49
N GLU A 67 10.09 -2.12 13.15
CA GLU A 67 10.13 -0.66 13.06
C GLU A 67 9.21 -0.12 11.99
N THR A 68 9.17 -0.76 10.82
CA THR A 68 8.29 -0.40 9.71
C THR A 68 6.82 -0.55 10.11
N TYR A 69 6.45 -1.66 10.77
CA TYR A 69 5.10 -1.85 11.27
C TYR A 69 4.70 -0.78 12.30
N ALA A 70 5.58 -0.45 13.24
CA ALA A 70 5.34 0.59 14.23
C ALA A 70 5.19 1.98 13.59
N ALA A 71 6.01 2.29 12.59
CA ALA A 71 5.91 3.54 11.84
C ALA A 71 4.58 3.62 11.05
N ALA A 72 4.20 2.55 10.34
CA ALA A 72 2.94 2.47 9.63
C ALA A 72 1.73 2.61 10.58
N ALA A 73 1.80 2.04 11.79
CA ALA A 73 0.74 2.18 12.80
C ALA A 73 0.56 3.64 13.26
N ARG A 74 1.65 4.41 13.36
CA ARG A 74 1.57 5.87 13.65
C ARG A 74 0.88 6.62 12.51
N VAL A 75 1.26 6.34 11.26
CA VAL A 75 0.59 6.93 10.07
C VAL A 75 -0.90 6.56 10.05
N ALA A 76 -1.24 5.31 10.31
CA ALA A 76 -2.63 4.84 10.41
C ALA A 76 -3.43 5.62 11.47
N THR A 77 -2.82 5.88 12.63
CA THR A 77 -3.45 6.68 13.70
C THR A 77 -3.74 8.10 13.25
N VAL A 78 -2.80 8.74 12.56
CA VAL A 78 -2.98 10.09 12.00
C VAL A 78 -4.09 10.10 10.96
N LEU A 79 -4.12 9.14 10.04
CA LEU A 79 -5.16 9.03 9.02
C LEU A 79 -6.57 8.93 9.63
N VAL A 80 -6.73 8.14 10.70
CA VAL A 80 -8.03 7.98 11.37
C VAL A 80 -8.39 9.22 12.19
N ARG A 81 -7.47 9.70 13.04
CA ARG A 81 -7.75 10.75 14.03
C ARG A 81 -7.85 12.13 13.41
N ASP A 82 -6.91 12.46 12.51
CA ASP A 82 -6.73 13.84 12.02
C ASP A 82 -7.36 14.04 10.63
N TYR A 83 -7.45 12.97 9.83
CA TYR A 83 -8.02 13.00 8.48
C TYR A 83 -9.37 12.29 8.36
N GLY A 84 -9.87 11.67 9.42
CA GLY A 84 -11.19 11.03 9.46
C GLY A 84 -11.33 9.87 8.46
N ILE A 85 -10.24 9.16 8.15
CA ILE A 85 -10.29 8.03 7.22
C ILE A 85 -10.97 6.84 7.87
N GLU A 86 -12.00 6.32 7.21
CA GLU A 86 -12.78 5.17 7.61
C GLU A 86 -12.56 3.98 6.65
N ARG A 87 -13.10 2.83 7.04
CA ARG A 87 -13.06 1.62 6.20
C ARG A 87 -13.73 1.86 4.85
N GLY A 88 -13.02 1.56 3.77
CA GLY A 88 -13.49 1.74 2.39
C GLY A 88 -13.17 3.11 1.79
N ASP A 89 -12.67 4.06 2.59
CA ASP A 89 -12.19 5.33 2.04
C ASP A 89 -10.92 5.14 1.21
N ARG A 90 -10.79 5.96 0.18
CA ARG A 90 -9.63 5.95 -0.72
C ARG A 90 -8.63 6.99 -0.27
N VAL A 91 -7.38 6.55 -0.20
CA VAL A 91 -6.22 7.41 0.06
C VAL A 91 -5.24 7.25 -1.09
N ALA A 92 -5.00 8.31 -1.82
CA ALA A 92 -4.08 8.34 -2.94
C ALA A 92 -2.64 8.46 -2.45
N ILE A 93 -1.75 7.66 -3.05
CA ILE A 93 -0.31 7.67 -2.77
C ILE A 93 0.41 8.01 -4.08
N SER A 94 1.01 9.19 -4.15
CA SER A 94 1.69 9.71 -5.32
C SER A 94 3.08 10.23 -4.94
N MET A 95 4.08 9.35 -5.02
CA MET A 95 5.47 9.68 -4.70
C MET A 95 6.42 8.71 -5.37
N ARG A 96 7.71 9.00 -5.32
CA ARG A 96 8.77 8.08 -5.71
C ARG A 96 8.85 6.90 -4.73
N ASN A 97 9.72 5.94 -5.03
CA ASN A 97 9.97 4.75 -4.20
C ASN A 97 10.72 5.12 -2.90
N TYR A 98 10.08 5.93 -2.06
CA TYR A 98 10.53 6.25 -0.72
C TYR A 98 10.03 5.22 0.30
N PRO A 99 10.69 5.08 1.45
CA PRO A 99 10.16 4.31 2.60
C PRO A 99 8.72 4.65 2.94
N GLU A 100 8.37 5.92 2.86
CA GLU A 100 7.04 6.46 3.16
C GLU A 100 5.95 5.91 2.25
N TRP A 101 6.28 5.46 1.03
CA TRP A 101 5.32 4.78 0.16
C TRP A 101 4.82 3.48 0.80
N ILE A 102 5.76 2.67 1.32
CA ILE A 102 5.45 1.40 2.00
C ILE A 102 4.68 1.67 3.28
N LEU A 103 5.13 2.65 4.08
CA LEU A 103 4.45 3.05 5.33
C LEU A 103 3.00 3.47 5.07
N SER A 104 2.78 4.30 4.04
CA SER A 104 1.44 4.76 3.64
C SER A 104 0.55 3.60 3.20
N PHE A 105 1.07 2.72 2.35
CA PHE A 105 0.32 1.55 1.88
C PHE A 105 -0.09 0.63 3.04
N MET A 106 0.86 0.31 3.94
CA MET A 106 0.59 -0.50 5.12
C MET A 106 -0.42 0.18 6.05
N ALA A 107 -0.29 1.48 6.28
CA ALA A 107 -1.19 2.25 7.13
C ALA A 107 -2.62 2.23 6.60
N VAL A 108 -2.81 2.62 5.34
CA VAL A 108 -4.14 2.68 4.69
C VAL A 108 -4.82 1.31 4.69
N THR A 109 -4.10 0.26 4.28
CA THR A 109 -4.69 -1.08 4.21
C THR A 109 -4.94 -1.69 5.59
N ALA A 110 -4.13 -1.35 6.60
CA ALA A 110 -4.31 -1.84 7.97
C ALA A 110 -5.59 -1.31 8.66
N ILE A 111 -6.06 -0.11 8.28
CA ILE A 111 -7.31 0.46 8.79
C ILE A 111 -8.53 0.10 7.93
N GLY A 112 -8.33 -0.71 6.88
CA GLY A 112 -9.39 -1.10 5.95
C GLY A 112 -9.70 -0.05 4.88
N GLY A 113 -8.86 0.96 4.73
CA GLY A 113 -8.89 1.91 3.63
C GLY A 113 -8.42 1.28 2.32
N ILE A 114 -8.64 1.96 1.23
CA ILE A 114 -8.23 1.57 -0.12
C ILE A 114 -7.06 2.45 -0.55
N ALA A 115 -5.88 1.87 -0.68
CA ALA A 115 -4.71 2.57 -1.20
C ALA A 115 -4.81 2.72 -2.72
N VAL A 116 -4.90 3.94 -3.21
CA VAL A 116 -4.88 4.27 -4.63
C VAL A 116 -3.44 4.61 -5.03
N ALA A 117 -2.74 3.63 -5.58
CA ALA A 117 -1.37 3.80 -6.05
C ALA A 117 -1.37 4.58 -7.37
N MET A 118 -1.00 5.84 -7.31
CA MET A 118 -0.96 6.71 -8.49
C MET A 118 0.38 6.59 -9.23
N ASN A 119 0.33 6.74 -10.54
CA ASN A 119 1.55 6.80 -11.33
C ASN A 119 2.32 8.09 -11.01
N ALA A 120 3.55 7.93 -10.52
CA ALA A 120 4.40 9.05 -10.11
C ALA A 120 4.86 9.95 -11.30
N LEU A 121 4.60 9.56 -12.54
CA LEU A 121 4.94 10.33 -13.74
C LEU A 121 3.75 11.07 -14.34
N TRP A 122 2.54 10.91 -13.79
CA TRP A 122 1.36 11.60 -14.29
C TRP A 122 1.52 13.11 -14.27
N ARG A 123 0.98 13.73 -15.32
CA ARG A 123 0.85 15.17 -15.43
C ARG A 123 -0.33 15.68 -14.60
N PRO A 124 -0.47 16.99 -14.40
CA PRO A 124 -1.56 17.56 -13.59
C PRO A 124 -2.96 17.11 -14.02
N ASP A 125 -3.24 17.05 -15.32
CA ASP A 125 -4.52 16.62 -15.88
C ASP A 125 -4.82 15.13 -15.60
N GLU A 126 -3.83 14.25 -15.74
CA GLU A 126 -3.95 12.83 -15.43
C GLU A 126 -4.11 12.60 -13.92
N MET A 127 -3.37 13.37 -13.10
CA MET A 127 -3.49 13.33 -11.64
C MET A 127 -4.87 13.77 -11.19
N ALA A 128 -5.39 14.87 -11.74
CA ALA A 128 -6.74 15.37 -11.47
C ALA A 128 -7.80 14.32 -11.77
N PHE A 129 -7.71 13.68 -12.94
CA PHE A 129 -8.60 12.59 -13.32
C PHE A 129 -8.54 11.45 -12.31
N GLY A 130 -7.33 10.93 -12.00
CA GLY A 130 -7.18 9.80 -11.08
C GLY A 130 -7.68 10.08 -9.67
N LEU A 131 -7.49 11.29 -9.16
CA LEU A 131 -7.99 11.71 -7.85
C LEU A 131 -9.52 11.81 -7.84
N SER A 132 -10.10 12.43 -8.87
CA SER A 132 -11.55 12.57 -9.01
C SER A 132 -12.26 11.24 -9.23
N ASP A 133 -11.77 10.42 -10.15
CA ASP A 133 -12.37 9.14 -10.52
C ASP A 133 -12.33 8.14 -9.36
N SER A 134 -11.21 8.08 -8.64
CA SER A 134 -11.10 7.26 -7.44
C SER A 134 -11.92 7.76 -6.26
N GLY A 135 -12.25 9.05 -6.23
CA GLY A 135 -12.86 9.72 -5.09
C GLY A 135 -11.98 9.66 -3.84
N ALA A 136 -10.67 9.83 -4.00
CA ALA A 136 -9.74 9.84 -2.89
C ALA A 136 -10.00 11.04 -1.96
N LYS A 137 -10.02 10.80 -0.65
CA LYS A 137 -10.20 11.83 0.38
C LYS A 137 -8.90 12.50 0.78
N VAL A 138 -7.80 11.77 0.68
CA VAL A 138 -6.45 12.22 1.05
C VAL A 138 -5.48 11.88 -0.06
N LEU A 139 -4.59 12.81 -0.37
CA LEU A 139 -3.41 12.64 -1.21
C LEU A 139 -2.17 12.66 -0.33
N ILE A 140 -1.37 11.60 -0.35
CA ILE A 140 -0.04 11.54 0.27
C ILE A 140 0.99 11.66 -0.87
N ALA A 141 1.75 12.75 -0.90
CA ALA A 141 2.61 13.07 -2.04
C ALA A 141 3.96 13.67 -1.64
N ASP A 142 4.99 13.39 -2.42
CA ASP A 142 6.28 14.05 -2.33
C ASP A 142 6.25 15.43 -3.03
N GLN A 143 7.30 16.24 -2.84
CA GLN A 143 7.33 17.63 -3.33
C GLN A 143 7.04 17.73 -4.83
N GLU A 144 7.68 16.94 -5.68
CA GLU A 144 7.45 17.00 -7.13
C GLU A 144 5.97 16.71 -7.51
N ARG A 145 5.28 15.85 -6.75
CA ARG A 145 3.86 15.55 -6.97
C ARG A 145 2.95 16.60 -6.35
N LEU A 146 3.37 17.24 -5.27
CA LEU A 146 2.70 18.41 -4.72
C LEU A 146 2.71 19.58 -5.71
N ASP A 147 3.83 19.81 -6.39
CA ASP A 147 3.95 20.86 -7.42
C ASP A 147 3.00 20.58 -8.60
N ARG A 148 2.90 19.31 -9.01
CA ARG A 148 1.93 18.91 -10.06
C ARG A 148 0.49 19.02 -9.59
N PHE A 149 0.21 18.69 -8.34
CA PHE A 149 -1.12 18.86 -7.74
C PHE A 149 -1.52 20.34 -7.69
N ALA A 150 -0.59 21.22 -7.31
CA ALA A 150 -0.80 22.66 -7.29
C ALA A 150 -1.03 23.26 -8.70
N ALA A 151 -0.55 22.62 -9.75
CA ALA A 151 -0.74 23.01 -11.14
C ALA A 151 -2.06 22.51 -11.77
N ILE A 152 -2.91 21.82 -11.00
CA ILE A 152 -4.25 21.42 -11.45
C ILE A 152 -5.13 22.65 -11.59
N GLU A 153 -5.70 22.88 -12.78
CA GLU A 153 -6.50 24.07 -13.08
C GLU A 153 -7.81 24.13 -12.28
N GLN A 154 -8.44 22.96 -12.07
CA GLN A 154 -9.69 22.88 -11.30
C GLN A 154 -9.39 22.41 -9.88
N PRO A 155 -9.59 23.25 -8.85
CA PRO A 155 -9.35 22.85 -7.46
C PRO A 155 -10.10 21.58 -7.09
N LEU A 156 -9.42 20.67 -6.41
CA LEU A 156 -10.00 19.45 -5.87
C LEU A 156 -10.17 19.60 -4.35
N ASP A 157 -11.32 19.21 -3.84
CA ASP A 157 -11.57 19.13 -2.39
C ASP A 157 -10.96 17.84 -1.83
N ILE A 158 -9.64 17.87 -1.63
CA ILE A 158 -8.85 16.75 -1.12
C ILE A 158 -7.85 17.24 -0.09
N GLN A 159 -7.72 16.50 1.00
CA GLN A 159 -6.71 16.81 2.02
C GLN A 159 -5.34 16.26 1.57
N VAL A 160 -4.28 16.97 1.93
CA VAL A 160 -2.93 16.66 1.44
C VAL A 160 -1.98 16.40 2.60
N ILE A 161 -1.21 15.33 2.49
CA ILE A 161 -0.08 15.01 3.39
C ILE A 161 1.20 15.09 2.58
N ALA A 162 2.06 16.04 2.93
CA ALA A 162 3.36 16.22 2.29
C ALA A 162 4.39 15.21 2.84
N VAL A 163 5.11 14.57 1.92
CA VAL A 163 6.21 13.66 2.23
C VAL A 163 7.51 14.29 1.75
N ARG A 164 8.49 14.41 2.65
CA ARG A 164 9.81 15.02 2.36
C ARG A 164 9.66 16.38 1.63
N PRO A 165 8.83 17.30 2.14
CA PRO A 165 8.68 18.61 1.50
C PRO A 165 10.01 19.36 1.53
N GLU A 166 10.25 20.16 0.49
CA GLU A 166 11.36 21.11 0.52
C GLU A 166 11.12 22.13 1.63
N ALA A 167 12.18 22.45 2.39
CA ALA A 167 12.07 23.46 3.41
C ALA A 167 11.76 24.80 2.75
N THR A 168 10.63 25.42 3.10
CA THR A 168 10.39 26.84 2.78
C THR A 168 11.32 27.68 3.63
N GLU A 169 12.23 28.43 2.99
CA GLU A 169 13.04 29.46 3.65
C GLU A 169 12.19 30.57 4.26
#